data_5c2eca8868e11be2de96f2bbb33b5168
#
_entry.id   5c2eca8868e11be2de96f2bbb33b5168
#
_cell.length_a   1.000
_cell.length_b   1.000
_cell.length_c   1.000
_cell.angle_alpha   90.00
_cell.angle_beta   90.00
_cell.angle_gamma   90.00
#
_symmetry.space_group_name_H-M   'P 1'
#
loop_
_entity.id
_entity.type
_entity.pdbx_description
1 polymer ?
#
loop_
_entity_poly.entity_id
_entity_poly.type
_entity_poly.pdbx_seq_one_letter_code
_entity_poly.pdbx_strand_id
1 'polypeptide(L)'
;MRKLIYIIFIFLLLSCASDDNESNENFSDSQSNNQSEELTFSNTEISNTDVKCEEFDTHVYCISKSAAVAKKYPKWGTLTGYSPEVFCSTDLPLLVCTETTKSLLAAMMEWGSYGNAEYWIIGSDKTAAKNLTDLNCQRRKERDQMSLEDCEWKHGPNGDHGFESYRLIGEESIRTNQPSGSAGLNGDRGWGFHYFTSSIPIGLTDYFPYIEPWQEQKLAFHEYFHAFQHSFIETEDYDIRDKLLGPVWFNEGGAEYMAHIGFKKSFDEGILSTPIKEDTTNPYDFKEAMRNKLEYAKISKKEVCPNLNIGDMSYQNDCNGASYDLGTWAHILLESKTTMPNLLVDKFYPILEENGWEVAFNKTYGISPKEFYSEFDQFINQSTDDQLKLLDKIFENYNLN
;
A
#
# COMPACT_ATOMS: atom_id res chain seq x y z
N MET A 1 -6.20 -37.30 -6.87
CA MET A 1 -6.87 -36.42 -5.89
C MET A 1 -5.78 -35.54 -5.28
N ARG A 2 -5.53 -34.37 -5.89
CA ARG A 2 -4.64 -33.35 -5.36
C ARG A 2 -5.39 -32.66 -4.24
N LYS A 3 -4.90 -32.76 -3.01
CA LYS A 3 -5.39 -31.96 -1.89
C LYS A 3 -5.03 -30.51 -2.22
N LEU A 4 -6.04 -29.72 -2.54
CA LEU A 4 -5.92 -28.27 -2.58
C LEU A 4 -5.61 -27.81 -1.15
N ILE A 5 -4.36 -27.44 -0.90
CA ILE A 5 -3.97 -26.80 0.36
C ILE A 5 -4.46 -25.37 0.21
N TYR A 6 -5.59 -25.06 0.86
CA TYR A 6 -6.07 -23.70 0.98
C TYR A 6 -5.12 -22.94 1.90
N ILE A 7 -4.26 -22.14 1.30
CA ILE A 7 -3.46 -21.15 2.02
C ILE A 7 -4.40 -19.96 2.24
N ILE A 8 -5.01 -19.91 3.41
CA ILE A 8 -5.72 -18.71 3.84
C ILE A 8 -4.64 -17.68 4.16
N PHE A 9 -4.39 -16.76 3.25
CA PHE A 9 -3.66 -15.54 3.56
C PHE A 9 -4.53 -14.73 4.53
N ILE A 10 -4.38 -14.99 5.82
CA ILE A 10 -4.87 -14.06 6.83
C ILE A 10 -3.86 -12.92 6.82
N PHE A 11 -4.08 -11.94 5.95
CA PHE A 11 -3.49 -10.63 6.16
C PHE A 11 -4.13 -10.08 7.44
N LEU A 12 -3.48 -10.30 8.58
CA LEU A 12 -3.73 -9.49 9.76
C LEU A 12 -3.13 -8.11 9.46
N LEU A 13 -3.82 -7.37 8.60
CA LEU A 13 -3.61 -5.95 8.48
C LEU A 13 -4.23 -5.35 9.74
N LEU A 14 -3.39 -5.18 10.74
CA LEU A 14 -3.71 -4.34 11.88
C LEU A 14 -3.77 -2.91 11.33
N SER A 15 -4.98 -2.44 11.08
CA SER A 15 -5.21 -1.07 10.63
C SER A 15 -4.80 -0.10 11.74
N CYS A 16 -4.33 1.06 11.31
CA CYS A 16 -4.05 2.20 12.17
C CYS A 16 -5.32 2.68 12.87
N ALA A 17 -5.62 2.13 14.05
CA ALA A 17 -6.47 2.78 15.01
C ALA A 17 -5.54 3.37 16.07
N SER A 18 -5.31 4.67 16.00
CA SER A 18 -4.54 5.41 16.98
C SER A 18 -5.43 5.67 18.19
N ASP A 19 -5.11 5.07 19.33
CA ASP A 19 -5.51 5.61 20.63
C ASP A 19 -4.48 6.66 21.03
N ASP A 20 -4.74 7.91 20.72
CA ASP A 20 -3.97 9.02 21.22
C ASP A 20 -4.66 9.71 22.38
N ASN A 21 -4.02 9.62 23.55
CA ASN A 21 -4.27 10.52 24.67
C ASN A 21 -3.60 11.86 24.41
N GLU A 22 -4.41 12.91 24.55
CA GLU A 22 -4.06 14.33 24.41
C GLU A 22 -2.83 14.74 25.20
N SER A 23 -1.94 15.48 24.57
CA SER A 23 -1.18 16.55 25.22
C SER A 23 -1.23 17.81 24.37
N ASN A 24 -2.09 18.72 24.78
CA ASN A 24 -2.15 20.11 24.31
C ASN A 24 -0.87 20.86 24.75
N GLU A 25 -0.01 21.18 23.83
CA GLU A 25 0.96 22.27 24.03
C GLU A 25 0.85 23.31 22.92
N ASN A 26 0.53 24.53 23.33
CA ASN A 26 0.46 25.73 22.52
C ASN A 26 1.82 26.06 21.92
N PHE A 27 1.98 26.01 20.62
CA PHE A 27 3.12 26.59 19.93
C PHE A 27 2.78 28.01 19.48
N SER A 28 3.56 28.97 19.99
CA SER A 28 3.51 30.38 19.62
C SER A 28 4.20 30.62 18.28
N ASP A 29 3.50 31.33 17.40
CA ASP A 29 3.99 31.86 16.13
C ASP A 29 5.28 32.68 16.33
N SER A 30 6.38 32.25 15.74
CA SER A 30 7.51 33.07 15.41
C SER A 30 7.68 33.19 13.91
N GLN A 31 7.23 34.30 13.37
CA GLN A 31 7.46 34.68 11.96
C GLN A 31 8.95 34.83 11.70
N SER A 32 9.55 33.97 10.94
CA SER A 32 10.85 34.18 10.30
C SER A 32 10.66 34.44 8.81
N ASN A 33 10.95 35.67 8.40
CA ASN A 33 11.12 36.06 7.00
C ASN A 33 12.23 35.25 6.36
N ASN A 34 11.91 34.23 5.57
CA ASN A 34 12.86 33.64 4.64
C ASN A 34 12.37 33.89 3.21
N GLN A 35 13.17 34.65 2.47
CA GLN A 35 13.03 34.78 1.02
C GLN A 35 13.07 33.39 0.41
N SER A 36 11.96 32.98 -0.19
CA SER A 36 11.87 31.79 -0.99
C SER A 36 12.66 31.99 -2.28
N GLU A 37 13.83 31.39 -2.39
CA GLU A 37 14.35 31.03 -3.71
C GLU A 37 13.39 30.04 -4.32
N GLU A 38 12.66 30.50 -5.31
CA GLU A 38 11.80 29.72 -6.19
C GLU A 38 12.70 28.76 -6.99
N LEU A 39 12.96 27.57 -6.43
CA LEU A 39 13.58 26.49 -7.16
C LEU A 39 12.57 26.04 -8.21
N THR A 40 12.78 26.49 -9.45
CA THR A 40 12.11 25.91 -10.63
C THR A 40 12.55 24.45 -10.74
N PHE A 41 11.77 23.57 -10.13
CA PHE A 41 11.90 22.13 -10.36
C PHE A 41 11.39 21.85 -11.77
N SER A 42 12.29 21.49 -12.69
CA SER A 42 11.87 20.73 -13.87
C SER A 42 11.24 19.44 -13.33
N ASN A 43 10.01 19.14 -13.72
CA ASN A 43 9.35 17.87 -13.46
C ASN A 43 10.25 16.76 -14.02
N THR A 44 11.16 16.24 -13.21
CA THR A 44 11.91 15.05 -13.52
C THR A 44 11.03 13.88 -13.11
N GLU A 45 10.24 13.40 -14.06
CA GLU A 45 9.51 12.14 -13.91
C GLU A 45 10.53 11.02 -13.65
N ILE A 46 10.17 10.08 -12.80
CA ILE A 46 10.92 8.84 -12.63
C ILE A 46 10.79 8.08 -13.95
N SER A 47 11.91 7.83 -14.62
CA SER A 47 11.94 7.33 -16.00
C SER A 47 12.31 5.85 -16.11
N ASN A 48 12.76 5.23 -15.02
CA ASN A 48 13.14 3.81 -14.98
C ASN A 48 13.18 3.26 -13.54
N THR A 49 13.29 1.95 -13.43
CA THR A 49 13.37 1.22 -12.17
C THR A 49 14.80 0.81 -11.79
N ASP A 50 15.82 1.46 -12.30
CA ASP A 50 17.21 1.17 -11.96
C ASP A 50 17.52 1.54 -10.51
N VAL A 51 18.00 0.57 -9.76
CA VAL A 51 18.27 0.68 -8.32
C VAL A 51 19.76 0.56 -8.03
N LYS A 52 20.25 1.37 -7.10
CA LYS A 52 21.52 1.12 -6.42
C LYS A 52 21.25 0.85 -4.94
N CYS A 53 21.94 -0.14 -4.40
CA CYS A 53 21.90 -0.49 -2.99
C CYS A 53 23.29 -0.39 -2.38
N GLU A 54 23.35 -0.02 -1.12
CA GLU A 54 24.55 0.01 -0.27
C GLU A 54 24.26 -0.84 0.96
N GLU A 55 25.17 -1.75 1.28
CA GLU A 55 25.08 -2.63 2.43
C GLU A 55 25.95 -2.06 3.55
N PHE A 56 25.35 -1.83 4.71
CA PHE A 56 26.00 -1.38 5.93
C PHE A 56 25.93 -2.50 6.99
N ASP A 57 26.75 -2.42 8.02
CA ASP A 57 26.73 -3.40 9.12
C ASP A 57 25.36 -3.42 9.86
N THR A 58 24.59 -2.34 9.77
CA THR A 58 23.33 -2.17 10.50
C THR A 58 22.09 -2.27 9.62
N HIS A 59 22.19 -2.08 8.32
CA HIS A 59 21.06 -2.07 7.39
C HIS A 59 21.49 -2.14 5.93
N VAL A 60 20.54 -2.43 5.05
CA VAL A 60 20.69 -2.24 3.60
C VAL A 60 19.88 -1.00 3.20
N TYR A 61 20.44 -0.16 2.33
CA TYR A 61 19.80 1.06 1.85
C TYR A 61 19.75 1.07 0.32
N CYS A 62 18.55 1.20 -0.24
CA CYS A 62 18.34 1.22 -1.70
C CYS A 62 17.61 2.48 -2.14
N ILE A 63 18.03 3.02 -3.29
CA ILE A 63 17.43 4.19 -3.95
C ILE A 63 17.45 4.03 -5.48
N SER A 64 16.73 4.90 -6.19
CA SER A 64 16.87 5.01 -7.65
C SER A 64 18.29 5.46 -8.06
N LYS A 65 18.76 4.95 -9.19
CA LYS A 65 19.99 5.49 -9.83
C LYS A 65 19.74 6.80 -10.57
N SER A 66 18.53 7.02 -11.06
CA SER A 66 18.18 8.14 -11.94
C SER A 66 17.53 9.31 -11.22
N ALA A 67 16.84 9.07 -10.11
CA ALA A 67 16.15 10.09 -9.35
C ALA A 67 16.93 10.51 -8.10
N ALA A 68 16.84 11.79 -7.76
CA ALA A 68 17.47 12.32 -6.55
C ALA A 68 16.65 11.97 -5.30
N VAL A 69 17.33 11.81 -4.17
CA VAL A 69 16.70 11.80 -2.85
C VAL A 69 16.41 13.23 -2.42
N ALA A 70 15.25 13.47 -1.86
CA ALA A 70 14.88 14.79 -1.41
C ALA A 70 15.75 15.27 -0.22
N LYS A 71 16.24 16.49 -0.32
CA LYS A 71 16.99 17.15 0.76
C LYS A 71 16.08 17.89 1.74
N LYS A 72 14.91 18.30 1.27
CA LYS A 72 13.86 18.95 2.06
C LYS A 72 12.54 18.31 1.66
N TYR A 73 11.60 18.27 2.58
CA TYR A 73 10.28 17.77 2.28
C TYR A 73 9.51 18.78 1.43
N PRO A 74 8.97 18.36 0.29
CA PRO A 74 8.13 19.21 -0.53
C PRO A 74 6.79 19.47 0.19
N LYS A 75 6.03 20.43 -0.35
CA LYS A 75 4.65 20.59 0.08
C LYS A 75 3.89 19.28 -0.13
N TRP A 76 3.07 18.89 0.84
CA TRP A 76 2.21 17.71 0.76
C TRP A 76 1.35 17.72 -0.52
N GLY A 77 1.11 16.57 -1.09
CA GLY A 77 0.32 16.43 -2.32
C GLY A 77 1.00 16.94 -3.60
N THR A 78 2.29 17.26 -3.55
CA THR A 78 3.04 17.78 -4.71
C THR A 78 3.76 16.65 -5.43
N LEU A 79 3.67 16.61 -6.76
CA LEU A 79 4.50 15.75 -7.60
C LEU A 79 5.96 16.21 -7.55
N THR A 80 6.89 15.31 -7.27
CA THR A 80 8.29 15.66 -6.98
C THR A 80 9.32 14.98 -7.88
N GLY A 81 9.05 13.77 -8.35
CA GLY A 81 10.03 12.93 -9.04
C GLY A 81 11.20 12.46 -8.15
N TYR A 82 11.08 12.54 -6.82
CA TYR A 82 12.13 12.05 -5.91
C TYR A 82 12.12 10.52 -5.80
N SER A 83 13.32 9.96 -5.60
CA SER A 83 13.49 8.54 -5.29
C SER A 83 12.86 8.19 -3.94
N PRO A 84 12.17 7.06 -3.83
CA PRO A 84 11.92 6.47 -2.53
C PRO A 84 13.24 6.07 -1.87
N GLU A 85 13.28 6.10 -0.55
CA GLU A 85 14.37 5.57 0.27
C GLU A 85 13.90 4.27 0.91
N VAL A 86 14.56 3.15 0.62
CA VAL A 86 14.18 1.83 1.15
C VAL A 86 15.26 1.33 2.08
N PHE A 87 14.87 0.99 3.30
CA PHE A 87 15.74 0.51 4.38
C PHE A 87 15.33 -0.91 4.77
N CYS A 88 16.27 -1.83 4.76
CA CYS A 88 16.00 -3.24 5.07
C CYS A 88 16.91 -3.73 6.20
N SER A 89 16.37 -4.63 7.04
CA SER A 89 17.15 -5.36 8.02
C SER A 89 18.22 -6.22 7.36
N THR A 90 19.39 -6.37 8.01
CA THR A 90 20.53 -7.11 7.47
C THR A 90 20.35 -8.62 7.42
N ASP A 91 19.35 -9.17 8.09
CA ASP A 91 18.98 -10.59 8.03
C ASP A 91 18.12 -10.94 6.80
N LEU A 92 17.79 -9.94 5.97
CA LEU A 92 17.04 -10.12 4.72
C LEU A 92 17.98 -10.20 3.51
N PRO A 93 17.66 -11.01 2.48
CA PRO A 93 18.39 -11.00 1.23
C PRO A 93 18.36 -9.61 0.56
N LEU A 94 19.46 -9.22 -0.08
CA LEU A 94 19.53 -7.97 -0.87
C LEU A 94 18.40 -7.87 -1.91
N LEU A 95 17.94 -9.00 -2.43
CA LEU A 95 16.81 -9.11 -3.35
C LEU A 95 15.55 -8.43 -2.81
N VAL A 96 15.25 -8.58 -1.51
CA VAL A 96 14.08 -7.97 -0.87
C VAL A 96 14.11 -6.46 -1.04
N CYS A 97 15.22 -5.82 -0.66
CA CYS A 97 15.37 -4.38 -0.74
C CYS A 97 15.33 -3.88 -2.21
N THR A 98 16.02 -4.60 -3.09
CA THR A 98 16.10 -4.26 -4.52
C THR A 98 14.75 -4.35 -5.20
N GLU A 99 14.01 -5.45 -5.03
CA GLU A 99 12.73 -5.66 -5.73
C GLU A 99 11.62 -4.77 -5.15
N THR A 100 11.59 -4.52 -3.85
CA THR A 100 10.66 -3.54 -3.26
C THR A 100 10.93 -2.13 -3.83
N THR A 101 12.20 -1.72 -3.92
CA THR A 101 12.56 -0.41 -4.49
C THR A 101 12.14 -0.30 -5.95
N LYS A 102 12.40 -1.32 -6.77
CA LYS A 102 11.96 -1.36 -8.18
C LYS A 102 10.46 -1.26 -8.31
N SER A 103 9.72 -1.98 -7.47
CA SER A 103 8.26 -1.97 -7.50
C SER A 103 7.67 -0.62 -7.09
N LEU A 104 8.24 0.05 -6.08
CA LEU A 104 7.87 1.41 -5.72
C LEU A 104 8.16 2.41 -6.85
N LEU A 105 9.31 2.30 -7.50
CA LEU A 105 9.65 3.16 -8.65
C LEU A 105 8.67 2.95 -9.80
N ALA A 106 8.31 1.70 -10.10
CA ALA A 106 7.31 1.39 -11.12
C ALA A 106 5.92 1.95 -10.78
N ALA A 107 5.48 1.85 -9.52
CA ALA A 107 4.23 2.45 -9.05
C ALA A 107 4.26 3.98 -9.15
N MET A 108 5.41 4.61 -8.83
CA MET A 108 5.61 6.05 -9.00
C MET A 108 5.62 6.48 -10.48
N MET A 109 6.08 5.63 -11.38
CA MET A 109 5.98 5.88 -12.83
C MET A 109 4.52 5.83 -13.30
N GLU A 110 3.72 4.94 -12.74
CA GLU A 110 2.31 4.78 -13.13
C GLU A 110 1.43 5.93 -12.62
N TRP A 111 1.58 6.35 -11.36
CA TRP A 111 0.67 7.33 -10.73
C TRP A 111 1.32 8.66 -10.36
N GLY A 112 2.59 8.82 -10.59
CA GLY A 112 3.38 9.98 -10.20
C GLY A 112 4.05 9.81 -8.83
N SER A 113 5.17 10.49 -8.63
CA SER A 113 5.91 10.51 -7.36
C SER A 113 5.41 11.64 -6.49
N TYR A 114 4.53 11.34 -5.54
CA TYR A 114 3.98 12.31 -4.59
C TYR A 114 4.82 12.35 -3.31
N GLY A 115 5.34 13.53 -2.97
CA GLY A 115 6.11 13.73 -1.75
C GLY A 115 7.39 12.90 -1.71
N ASN A 116 7.90 12.69 -0.50
CA ASN A 116 8.97 11.73 -0.21
C ASN A 116 8.36 10.44 0.31
N ALA A 117 9.04 9.32 0.07
CA ALA A 117 8.66 8.02 0.59
C ALA A 117 9.85 7.37 1.28
N GLU A 118 9.65 6.93 2.51
CA GLU A 118 10.57 6.05 3.23
C GLU A 118 9.88 4.70 3.48
N TYR A 119 10.53 3.61 3.07
CA TYR A 119 10.00 2.26 3.24
C TYR A 119 10.96 1.43 4.10
N TRP A 120 10.46 0.92 5.22
CA TRP A 120 11.21 0.21 6.23
C TRP A 120 10.79 -1.26 6.27
N ILE A 121 11.70 -2.18 5.92
CA ILE A 121 11.43 -3.63 5.84
C ILE A 121 12.12 -4.32 7.01
N ILE A 122 11.31 -4.87 7.90
CA ILE A 122 11.76 -5.44 9.16
C ILE A 122 11.94 -6.95 9.03
N GLY A 123 13.14 -7.43 9.29
CA GLY A 123 13.44 -8.85 9.36
C GLY A 123 12.95 -9.53 10.65
N SER A 124 13.26 -10.81 10.81
CA SER A 124 12.89 -11.58 12.00
C SER A 124 13.98 -11.61 13.08
N ASP A 125 15.23 -11.31 12.73
CA ASP A 125 16.32 -11.27 13.69
C ASP A 125 16.20 -10.05 14.59
N LYS A 126 16.21 -10.31 15.91
CA LYS A 126 16.03 -9.28 16.92
C LYS A 126 17.12 -8.20 16.89
N THR A 127 18.36 -8.58 16.60
CA THR A 127 19.49 -7.64 16.57
C THR A 127 19.43 -6.78 15.32
N ALA A 128 19.13 -7.37 14.17
CA ALA A 128 18.99 -6.64 12.92
C ALA A 128 17.79 -5.66 12.96
N ALA A 129 16.65 -6.09 13.47
CA ALA A 129 15.48 -5.24 13.66
C ALA A 129 15.76 -4.09 14.64
N LYS A 130 16.49 -4.36 15.74
CA LYS A 130 16.89 -3.29 16.67
C LYS A 130 17.82 -2.26 16.01
N ASN A 131 18.80 -2.71 15.24
CA ASN A 131 19.69 -1.80 14.52
C ASN A 131 18.89 -0.90 13.56
N LEU A 132 17.89 -1.46 12.89
CA LEU A 132 17.02 -0.69 11.99
C LEU A 132 16.14 0.30 12.76
N THR A 133 15.63 -0.10 13.95
CA THR A 133 14.92 0.79 14.88
C THR A 133 15.79 1.95 15.31
N ASP A 134 17.02 1.68 15.75
CA ASP A 134 17.96 2.69 16.20
C ASP A 134 18.28 3.71 15.08
N LEU A 135 18.47 3.22 13.85
CA LEU A 135 18.65 4.06 12.68
C LEU A 135 17.43 4.96 12.42
N ASN A 136 16.22 4.38 12.44
CA ASN A 136 14.99 5.13 12.25
C ASN A 136 14.84 6.21 13.33
N CYS A 137 15.01 5.87 14.59
CA CYS A 137 14.84 6.80 15.69
C CYS A 137 15.90 7.92 15.68
N GLN A 138 17.14 7.60 15.34
CA GLN A 138 18.16 8.62 15.13
C GLN A 138 17.79 9.58 13.99
N ARG A 139 17.27 9.06 12.89
CA ARG A 139 16.82 9.84 11.73
C ARG A 139 15.62 10.73 12.07
N ARG A 140 14.65 10.26 12.87
CA ARG A 140 13.52 11.06 13.37
C ARG A 140 13.99 12.20 14.25
N LYS A 141 14.92 11.94 15.18
CA LYS A 141 15.51 12.96 16.04
C LYS A 141 16.28 14.02 15.27
N GLU A 142 17.14 13.64 14.32
CA GLU A 142 17.94 14.57 13.51
C GLU A 142 17.08 15.52 12.65
N ARG A 143 15.83 15.15 12.42
CA ARG A 143 14.85 15.90 11.64
C ARG A 143 13.82 16.64 12.51
N ASP A 144 14.02 16.66 13.82
CA ASP A 144 13.10 17.27 14.81
C ASP A 144 11.64 16.74 14.69
N GLN A 145 11.49 15.45 14.33
CA GLN A 145 10.20 14.81 14.10
C GLN A 145 9.69 14.06 15.34
N MET A 146 10.60 13.47 16.12
CA MET A 146 10.27 12.69 17.31
C MET A 146 11.46 12.62 18.24
N SER A 147 11.22 12.58 19.56
CA SER A 147 12.29 12.32 20.53
C SER A 147 12.81 10.87 20.40
N LEU A 148 14.02 10.60 20.86
CA LEU A 148 14.52 9.21 20.89
C LEU A 148 13.66 8.33 21.77
N GLU A 149 13.27 8.82 22.94
CA GLU A 149 12.48 8.10 23.95
C GLU A 149 11.12 7.69 23.37
N ASP A 150 10.39 8.62 22.74
CA ASP A 150 9.09 8.36 22.14
C ASP A 150 9.20 7.37 20.96
N CYS A 151 10.25 7.54 20.14
CA CYS A 151 10.49 6.65 19.01
C CYS A 151 10.84 5.22 19.46
N GLU A 152 11.75 5.09 20.45
CA GLU A 152 12.11 3.79 21.01
C GLU A 152 10.91 3.11 21.70
N TRP A 153 10.02 3.89 22.32
CA TRP A 153 8.79 3.37 22.89
C TRP A 153 7.84 2.89 21.78
N LYS A 154 7.58 3.72 20.77
CA LYS A 154 6.69 3.43 19.64
C LYS A 154 7.13 2.19 18.84
N HIS A 155 8.42 2.04 18.59
CA HIS A 155 8.98 0.96 17.76
C HIS A 155 9.48 -0.24 18.58
N GLY A 156 9.45 -0.15 19.90
CA GLY A 156 9.81 -1.20 20.84
C GLY A 156 8.67 -2.16 21.19
N PRO A 157 8.87 -3.00 22.23
CA PRO A 157 7.92 -4.05 22.61
C PRO A 157 6.54 -3.54 23.09
N ASN A 158 6.45 -2.28 23.46
CA ASN A 158 5.23 -1.69 24.03
C ASN A 158 4.44 -0.87 22.99
N GLY A 159 4.98 -0.64 21.83
CA GLY A 159 4.35 0.16 20.79
C GLY A 159 3.56 -0.70 19.81
N ASP A 160 2.30 -0.37 19.61
CA ASP A 160 1.48 -0.97 18.57
C ASP A 160 1.93 -0.45 17.20
N HIS A 161 1.92 -1.35 16.19
CA HIS A 161 2.34 -1.04 14.81
C HIS A 161 3.78 -0.50 14.66
N GLY A 162 4.63 -0.72 15.68
CA GLY A 162 6.05 -0.41 15.62
C GLY A 162 6.88 -1.52 14.97
N PHE A 163 8.19 -1.29 14.83
CA PHE A 163 9.11 -2.25 14.18
C PHE A 163 9.12 -3.61 14.88
N GLU A 164 9.02 -3.65 16.21
CA GLU A 164 8.96 -4.92 16.96
C GLU A 164 7.70 -5.72 16.61
N SER A 165 6.55 -5.07 16.39
CA SER A 165 5.32 -5.77 15.95
C SER A 165 5.52 -6.44 14.60
N TYR A 166 6.11 -5.75 13.63
CA TYR A 166 6.41 -6.31 12.31
C TYR A 166 7.46 -7.42 12.37
N ARG A 167 8.48 -7.28 13.24
CA ARG A 167 9.47 -8.33 13.50
C ARG A 167 8.80 -9.61 14.01
N LEU A 168 7.89 -9.46 14.99
CA LEU A 168 7.17 -10.58 15.59
C LEU A 168 6.26 -11.30 14.59
N ILE A 169 5.61 -10.57 13.69
CA ILE A 169 4.82 -11.17 12.60
C ILE A 169 5.73 -12.06 11.74
N GLY A 170 6.90 -11.57 11.34
CA GLY A 170 7.86 -12.33 10.54
C GLY A 170 8.41 -13.57 11.30
N GLU A 171 8.79 -13.39 12.56
CA GLU A 171 9.27 -14.49 13.41
C GLU A 171 8.20 -15.58 13.59
N GLU A 172 6.97 -15.20 13.88
CA GLU A 172 5.86 -16.14 14.06
C GLU A 172 5.52 -16.88 12.77
N SER A 173 5.52 -16.18 11.63
CA SER A 173 5.32 -16.76 10.31
C SER A 173 6.33 -17.88 10.03
N ILE A 174 7.62 -17.60 10.24
CA ILE A 174 8.70 -18.58 10.06
C ILE A 174 8.56 -19.72 11.05
N ARG A 175 8.36 -19.42 12.34
CA ARG A 175 8.28 -20.41 13.43
C ARG A 175 7.14 -21.40 13.24
N THR A 176 6.01 -20.93 12.75
CA THR A 176 4.80 -21.78 12.56
C THR A 176 4.73 -22.41 11.18
N ASN A 177 5.62 -22.02 10.27
CA ASN A 177 5.55 -22.34 8.84
C ASN A 177 4.18 -21.98 8.24
N GLN A 178 3.60 -20.86 8.70
CA GLN A 178 2.36 -20.30 8.19
C GLN A 178 2.69 -18.96 7.54
N PRO A 179 2.61 -18.84 6.21
CA PRO A 179 2.94 -17.59 5.53
C PRO A 179 2.02 -16.47 5.99
N SER A 180 2.60 -15.48 6.60
CA SER A 180 1.92 -14.28 7.06
C SER A 180 2.86 -13.09 6.93
N GLY A 181 2.35 -11.99 6.46
CA GLY A 181 3.06 -10.73 6.34
C GLY A 181 2.14 -9.57 6.68
N SER A 182 2.72 -8.41 6.90
CA SER A 182 2.01 -7.16 7.09
C SER A 182 2.82 -6.04 6.46
N ALA A 183 2.14 -5.13 5.81
CA ALA A 183 2.68 -3.87 5.36
C ALA A 183 1.65 -2.77 5.63
N GLY A 184 2.09 -1.52 5.66
CA GLY A 184 1.17 -0.42 5.85
C GLY A 184 1.84 0.93 5.60
N LEU A 185 1.06 1.88 5.08
CA LEU A 185 1.40 3.27 5.05
C LEU A 185 1.06 3.90 6.41
N ASN A 186 2.08 4.25 7.16
CA ASN A 186 1.98 5.04 8.37
C ASN A 186 2.33 6.50 8.04
N GLY A 187 1.67 7.07 7.02
CA GLY A 187 1.98 8.39 6.52
C GLY A 187 1.94 9.43 7.61
N ASP A 188 3.02 10.17 7.78
CA ASP A 188 3.08 11.27 8.73
C ASP A 188 3.12 12.60 7.97
N ARG A 189 1.96 13.24 7.89
CA ARG A 189 1.80 14.54 7.23
C ARG A 189 2.54 15.63 7.97
N GLY A 190 2.51 15.60 9.29
CA GLY A 190 3.25 16.55 10.11
C GLY A 190 4.75 16.53 9.79
N TRP A 191 5.26 15.40 9.32
CA TRP A 191 6.64 15.24 8.87
C TRP A 191 6.84 15.53 7.37
N GLY A 192 5.77 15.61 6.59
CA GLY A 192 5.81 15.94 5.17
C GLY A 192 6.30 14.83 4.25
N PHE A 193 6.17 13.55 4.65
CA PHE A 193 6.55 12.41 3.83
C PHE A 193 5.67 11.17 4.11
N HIS A 194 5.67 10.22 3.17
CA HIS A 194 5.01 8.94 3.32
C HIS A 194 5.95 7.94 3.99
N TYR A 195 5.48 7.34 5.07
CA TYR A 195 6.26 6.41 5.88
C TYR A 195 5.64 5.03 5.84
N PHE A 196 6.34 4.08 5.23
CA PHE A 196 5.90 2.71 5.10
C PHE A 196 6.68 1.79 6.01
N THR A 197 6.00 0.79 6.56
CA THR A 197 6.62 -0.26 7.34
C THR A 197 6.10 -1.62 6.87
N SER A 198 6.96 -2.61 6.73
CA SER A 198 6.55 -3.98 6.45
C SER A 198 7.33 -4.99 7.28
N SER A 199 6.70 -6.13 7.55
CA SER A 199 7.37 -7.35 7.97
C SER A 199 8.13 -7.97 6.79
N ILE A 200 8.66 -9.16 6.98
CA ILE A 200 9.38 -9.91 5.93
C ILE A 200 8.49 -10.07 4.69
N PRO A 201 8.92 -9.62 3.51
CA PRO A 201 8.27 -9.93 2.25
C PRO A 201 8.51 -11.42 1.89
N ILE A 202 7.57 -12.26 2.30
CA ILE A 202 7.73 -13.72 2.29
C ILE A 202 7.96 -14.30 0.90
N GLY A 203 7.36 -13.71 -0.12
CA GLY A 203 7.53 -14.12 -1.52
C GLY A 203 8.92 -13.79 -2.09
N LEU A 204 9.66 -12.84 -1.50
CA LEU A 204 11.01 -12.46 -1.92
C LEU A 204 12.11 -13.15 -1.07
N THR A 205 11.73 -14.06 -0.18
CA THR A 205 12.66 -14.83 0.67
C THR A 205 12.54 -16.32 0.40
N ASP A 206 13.50 -17.09 0.90
CA ASP A 206 13.50 -18.57 0.77
C ASP A 206 12.74 -19.27 1.90
N TYR A 207 12.18 -18.50 2.86
CA TYR A 207 11.39 -19.11 3.95
C TYR A 207 10.15 -19.84 3.43
N PHE A 208 9.54 -19.32 2.35
CA PHE A 208 8.36 -19.89 1.71
C PHE A 208 8.62 -20.00 0.19
N PRO A 209 9.36 -21.04 -0.27
CA PRO A 209 9.80 -21.12 -1.66
C PRO A 209 8.64 -21.22 -2.67
N TYR A 210 7.45 -21.64 -2.23
CA TYR A 210 6.25 -21.77 -3.05
C TYR A 210 5.41 -20.49 -3.18
N ILE A 211 5.77 -19.40 -2.45
CA ILE A 211 5.11 -18.11 -2.59
C ILE A 211 5.72 -17.36 -3.77
N GLU A 212 4.87 -16.95 -4.69
CA GLU A 212 5.28 -16.26 -5.90
C GLU A 212 5.80 -14.84 -5.58
N PRO A 213 6.99 -14.45 -6.06
CA PRO A 213 7.58 -13.14 -5.78
C PRO A 213 6.73 -11.96 -6.25
N TRP A 214 5.95 -12.13 -7.33
CA TRP A 214 5.08 -11.06 -7.84
C TRP A 214 4.06 -10.57 -6.81
N GLN A 215 3.69 -11.39 -5.84
CA GLN A 215 2.74 -10.98 -4.79
C GLN A 215 3.31 -9.84 -3.95
N GLU A 216 4.59 -9.92 -3.60
CA GLU A 216 5.28 -8.86 -2.85
C GLU A 216 5.57 -7.63 -3.71
N GLN A 217 5.90 -7.83 -4.99
CA GLN A 217 6.06 -6.73 -5.92
C GLN A 217 4.73 -5.96 -6.07
N LYS A 218 3.61 -6.68 -6.26
CA LYS A 218 2.26 -6.09 -6.33
C LYS A 218 1.88 -5.40 -5.00
N LEU A 219 2.29 -5.95 -3.84
CA LEU A 219 2.04 -5.33 -2.53
C LEU A 219 2.69 -3.93 -2.44
N ALA A 220 3.89 -3.75 -2.98
CA ALA A 220 4.51 -2.42 -3.02
C ALA A 220 3.69 -1.40 -3.84
N PHE A 221 2.99 -1.83 -4.90
CA PHE A 221 2.03 -0.98 -5.62
C PHE A 221 0.82 -0.65 -4.75
N HIS A 222 0.29 -1.61 -4.00
CA HIS A 222 -0.84 -1.42 -3.08
C HIS A 222 -0.51 -0.34 -2.05
N GLU A 223 0.60 -0.49 -1.35
CA GLU A 223 1.03 0.49 -0.35
C GLU A 223 1.30 1.86 -0.97
N TYR A 224 1.94 1.90 -2.13
CA TYR A 224 2.17 3.18 -2.79
C TYR A 224 0.87 3.84 -3.27
N PHE A 225 -0.15 3.06 -3.63
CA PHE A 225 -1.45 3.64 -3.98
C PHE A 225 -2.11 4.31 -2.76
N HIS A 226 -1.90 3.83 -1.54
CA HIS A 226 -2.30 4.56 -0.34
C HIS A 226 -1.58 5.90 -0.21
N ALA A 227 -0.29 5.98 -0.52
CA ALA A 227 0.40 7.27 -0.57
C ALA A 227 -0.21 8.23 -1.62
N PHE A 228 -0.57 7.69 -2.78
CA PHE A 228 -1.32 8.44 -3.80
C PHE A 228 -2.65 8.96 -3.23
N GLN A 229 -3.48 8.09 -2.63
CA GLN A 229 -4.76 8.46 -2.01
C GLN A 229 -4.60 9.57 -0.96
N HIS A 230 -3.65 9.42 -0.05
CA HIS A 230 -3.38 10.38 1.01
C HIS A 230 -2.87 11.72 0.49
N SER A 231 -2.21 11.75 -0.66
CA SER A 231 -1.65 12.97 -1.24
C SER A 231 -2.71 14.00 -1.63
N PHE A 232 -3.96 13.58 -1.78
CA PHE A 232 -5.11 14.45 -2.08
C PHE A 232 -5.84 14.95 -0.84
N ILE A 233 -5.33 14.69 0.36
CA ILE A 233 -5.98 15.05 1.62
C ILE A 233 -5.01 15.88 2.46
N GLU A 234 -5.34 17.14 2.74
CA GLU A 234 -4.45 18.06 3.45
C GLU A 234 -4.60 18.04 4.97
N THR A 235 -5.67 17.47 5.55
CA THR A 235 -5.85 17.45 7.00
C THR A 235 -4.82 16.57 7.71
N GLU A 236 -4.30 17.00 8.85
CA GLU A 236 -3.46 16.18 9.76
C GLU A 236 -4.32 15.34 10.73
N ASP A 237 -5.62 15.61 10.78
CA ASP A 237 -6.59 14.89 11.62
C ASP A 237 -6.92 13.54 10.97
N TYR A 238 -6.56 12.46 11.64
CA TYR A 238 -6.76 11.09 11.16
C TYR A 238 -8.24 10.74 11.01
N ASP A 239 -9.12 11.18 11.91
CA ASP A 239 -10.56 10.89 11.84
C ASP A 239 -11.21 11.58 10.65
N ILE A 240 -10.77 12.80 10.33
CA ILE A 240 -11.24 13.53 9.16
C ILE A 240 -10.69 12.87 7.89
N ARG A 241 -9.42 12.50 7.88
CA ARG A 241 -8.79 11.81 6.75
C ARG A 241 -9.53 10.51 6.44
N ASP A 242 -9.76 9.66 7.44
CA ASP A 242 -10.40 8.36 7.24
C ASP A 242 -11.85 8.50 6.75
N LYS A 243 -12.57 9.52 7.20
CA LYS A 243 -13.89 9.86 6.65
C LYS A 243 -13.82 10.31 5.18
N LEU A 244 -12.77 11.05 4.81
CA LEU A 244 -12.55 11.47 3.42
C LEU A 244 -12.18 10.28 2.52
N LEU A 245 -11.35 9.36 3.00
CA LEU A 245 -10.99 8.13 2.25
C LEU A 245 -12.20 7.23 2.02
N GLY A 246 -13.23 7.33 2.87
CA GLY A 246 -14.46 6.54 2.76
C GLY A 246 -14.39 5.18 3.43
N PRO A 247 -15.32 4.27 3.12
CA PRO A 247 -15.37 2.95 3.75
C PRO A 247 -14.20 2.08 3.33
N VAL A 248 -13.83 1.13 4.20
CA VAL A 248 -12.66 0.25 4.02
C VAL A 248 -12.65 -0.45 2.66
N TRP A 249 -13.79 -0.95 2.19
CA TRP A 249 -13.88 -1.59 0.89
C TRP A 249 -13.46 -0.68 -0.28
N PHE A 250 -13.73 0.62 -0.15
CA PHE A 250 -13.39 1.58 -1.21
C PHE A 250 -11.91 1.94 -1.16
N ASN A 251 -11.39 2.21 0.04
CA ASN A 251 -10.00 2.58 0.24
C ASN A 251 -9.06 1.39 -0.07
N GLU A 252 -9.22 0.29 0.64
CA GLU A 252 -8.38 -0.90 0.50
C GLU A 252 -8.63 -1.64 -0.82
N GLY A 253 -9.91 -1.82 -1.17
CA GLY A 253 -10.27 -2.45 -2.44
C GLY A 253 -9.82 -1.65 -3.64
N GLY A 254 -9.82 -0.31 -3.55
CA GLY A 254 -9.27 0.58 -4.56
C GLY A 254 -7.76 0.44 -4.70
N ALA A 255 -7.03 0.42 -3.57
CA ALA A 255 -5.59 0.20 -3.56
C ALA A 255 -5.23 -1.18 -4.15
N GLU A 256 -5.95 -2.22 -3.77
CA GLU A 256 -5.72 -3.57 -4.26
C GLU A 256 -6.04 -3.71 -5.76
N TYR A 257 -7.16 -3.13 -6.22
CA TYR A 257 -7.53 -3.11 -7.63
C TYR A 257 -6.47 -2.39 -8.48
N MET A 258 -6.10 -1.18 -8.09
CA MET A 258 -5.11 -0.38 -8.81
C MET A 258 -3.73 -1.02 -8.77
N ALA A 259 -3.36 -1.67 -7.64
CA ALA A 259 -2.11 -2.42 -7.55
C ALA A 259 -2.03 -3.54 -8.61
N HIS A 260 -3.09 -4.29 -8.81
CA HIS A 260 -3.14 -5.30 -9.87
C HIS A 260 -3.06 -4.69 -11.27
N ILE A 261 -3.71 -3.56 -11.52
CA ILE A 261 -3.63 -2.84 -12.80
C ILE A 261 -2.21 -2.33 -13.06
N GLY A 262 -1.64 -1.56 -12.12
CA GLY A 262 -0.31 -0.97 -12.28
C GLY A 262 0.79 -2.02 -12.40
N PHE A 263 0.72 -3.08 -11.58
CA PHE A 263 1.65 -4.20 -11.68
C PHE A 263 1.56 -4.92 -13.03
N LYS A 264 0.33 -5.21 -13.52
CA LYS A 264 0.11 -5.85 -14.82
C LYS A 264 0.69 -5.02 -15.98
N LYS A 265 0.44 -3.71 -15.99
CA LYS A 265 1.01 -2.80 -16.99
C LYS A 265 2.53 -2.82 -16.95
N SER A 266 3.13 -2.65 -15.78
CA SER A 266 4.58 -2.65 -15.60
C SER A 266 5.23 -3.96 -16.02
N PHE A 267 4.54 -5.09 -15.80
CA PHE A 267 4.98 -6.41 -16.23
C PHE A 267 4.89 -6.59 -17.75
N ASP A 268 3.76 -6.20 -18.36
CA ASP A 268 3.55 -6.30 -19.82
C ASP A 268 4.51 -5.41 -20.63
N GLU A 269 4.81 -4.24 -20.10
CA GLU A 269 5.73 -3.27 -20.70
C GLU A 269 7.21 -3.61 -20.45
N GLY A 270 7.49 -4.65 -19.65
CA GLY A 270 8.85 -5.06 -19.30
C GLY A 270 9.59 -4.09 -18.38
N ILE A 271 8.86 -3.19 -17.71
CA ILE A 271 9.39 -2.28 -16.68
C ILE A 271 9.82 -3.09 -15.46
N LEU A 272 8.99 -4.06 -15.07
CA LEU A 272 9.28 -5.02 -14.02
C LEU A 272 9.39 -6.44 -14.58
N SER A 273 10.26 -7.22 -13.95
CA SER A 273 10.32 -8.67 -14.11
C SER A 273 10.21 -9.32 -12.74
N THR A 274 9.54 -10.45 -12.68
CA THR A 274 9.43 -11.22 -11.44
C THR A 274 10.65 -12.11 -11.27
N PRO A 275 11.33 -12.11 -10.11
CA PRO A 275 12.38 -13.05 -9.81
C PRO A 275 11.87 -14.50 -9.92
N ILE A 276 12.73 -15.39 -10.38
CA ILE A 276 12.41 -16.82 -10.49
C ILE A 276 12.90 -17.51 -9.22
N LYS A 277 12.01 -18.23 -8.54
CA LYS A 277 12.35 -19.13 -7.43
C LYS A 277 12.18 -20.57 -7.87
N GLU A 278 12.93 -21.47 -7.25
CA GLU A 278 13.02 -22.88 -7.66
C GLU A 278 11.65 -23.59 -7.67
N ASP A 279 10.79 -23.28 -6.69
CA ASP A 279 9.50 -23.93 -6.49
C ASP A 279 8.32 -23.10 -7.04
N THR A 280 8.57 -21.97 -7.69
CA THR A 280 7.54 -21.14 -8.30
C THR A 280 7.46 -21.40 -9.80
N THR A 281 6.25 -21.63 -10.31
CA THR A 281 6.03 -21.97 -11.71
C THR A 281 4.93 -21.16 -12.37
N ASN A 282 4.23 -20.32 -11.60
CA ASN A 282 3.11 -19.55 -12.08
C ASN A 282 3.52 -18.11 -12.35
N PRO A 283 3.75 -17.72 -13.61
CA PRO A 283 3.88 -16.31 -13.93
C PRO A 283 2.60 -15.58 -13.52
N TYR A 284 2.72 -14.29 -13.27
CA TYR A 284 1.56 -13.48 -12.94
C TYR A 284 0.50 -13.55 -14.06
N ASP A 285 -0.69 -14.02 -13.73
CA ASP A 285 -1.88 -14.02 -14.57
C ASP A 285 -2.97 -13.18 -13.90
N PHE A 286 -3.28 -12.05 -14.50
CA PHE A 286 -4.28 -11.11 -13.96
C PHE A 286 -5.67 -11.75 -13.85
N LYS A 287 -6.12 -12.49 -14.88
CA LYS A 287 -7.44 -13.11 -14.86
C LYS A 287 -7.56 -14.18 -13.79
N GLU A 288 -6.51 -14.95 -13.60
CA GLU A 288 -6.46 -15.97 -12.54
C GLU A 288 -6.40 -15.33 -11.15
N ALA A 289 -5.63 -14.26 -10.97
CA ALA A 289 -5.58 -13.50 -9.71
C ALA A 289 -6.97 -12.94 -9.37
N MET A 290 -7.66 -12.34 -10.34
CA MET A 290 -9.02 -11.82 -10.14
C MET A 290 -10.04 -12.93 -9.89
N ARG A 291 -9.93 -14.08 -10.54
CA ARG A 291 -10.77 -15.25 -10.25
C ARG A 291 -10.61 -15.71 -8.80
N ASN A 292 -9.38 -15.86 -8.34
CA ASN A 292 -9.08 -16.27 -6.97
C ASN A 292 -9.67 -15.27 -5.96
N LYS A 293 -9.48 -13.97 -6.18
CA LYS A 293 -10.10 -12.93 -5.34
C LYS A 293 -11.63 -13.02 -5.31
N LEU A 294 -12.26 -13.28 -6.44
CA LEU A 294 -13.71 -13.44 -6.50
C LEU A 294 -14.19 -14.64 -5.70
N GLU A 295 -13.50 -15.76 -5.78
CA GLU A 295 -13.83 -16.97 -5.03
C GLU A 295 -13.68 -16.73 -3.53
N TYR A 296 -12.57 -16.09 -3.09
CA TYR A 296 -12.38 -15.70 -1.69
C TYR A 296 -13.44 -14.70 -1.22
N ALA A 297 -13.75 -13.68 -2.03
CA ALA A 297 -14.80 -12.71 -1.74
C ALA A 297 -16.16 -13.39 -1.49
N LYS A 298 -16.54 -14.36 -2.33
CA LYS A 298 -17.79 -15.12 -2.18
C LYS A 298 -17.80 -16.00 -0.94
N ILE A 299 -16.69 -16.69 -0.65
CA ILE A 299 -16.54 -17.51 0.55
C ILE A 299 -16.65 -16.62 1.79
N SER A 300 -15.89 -15.54 1.86
CA SER A 300 -15.89 -14.61 2.97
C SER A 300 -17.26 -13.96 3.18
N LYS A 301 -17.91 -13.53 2.09
CA LYS A 301 -19.28 -12.98 2.15
C LYS A 301 -20.28 -14.00 2.73
N LYS A 302 -20.14 -15.27 2.38
CA LYS A 302 -21.07 -16.32 2.81
C LYS A 302 -20.80 -16.79 4.24
N GLU A 303 -19.52 -16.96 4.60
CA GLU A 303 -19.15 -17.70 5.82
C GLU A 303 -18.79 -16.75 6.98
N VAL A 304 -18.17 -15.59 6.67
CA VAL A 304 -17.70 -14.64 7.67
C VAL A 304 -18.67 -13.46 7.81
N CYS A 305 -19.18 -12.95 6.70
CA CYS A 305 -19.96 -11.70 6.65
C CYS A 305 -21.36 -11.85 6.02
N PRO A 306 -22.14 -12.88 6.33
CA PRO A 306 -23.37 -13.20 5.58
C PRO A 306 -24.42 -12.09 5.60
N ASN A 307 -24.45 -11.28 6.66
CA ASN A 307 -25.48 -10.27 6.88
C ASN A 307 -24.96 -8.82 6.74
N LEU A 308 -23.66 -8.63 6.48
CA LEU A 308 -23.08 -7.31 6.33
C LEU A 308 -23.11 -6.86 4.86
N ASN A 309 -23.56 -5.65 4.66
CA ASN A 309 -23.39 -4.92 3.41
C ASN A 309 -21.91 -4.54 3.24
N ILE A 310 -21.43 -4.40 2.03
CA ILE A 310 -20.03 -4.00 1.78
C ILE A 310 -19.71 -2.63 2.42
N GLY A 311 -20.68 -1.71 2.45
CA GLY A 311 -20.54 -0.41 3.07
C GLY A 311 -20.43 -0.40 4.60
N ASP A 312 -20.81 -1.51 5.25
CA ASP A 312 -20.77 -1.66 6.71
C ASP A 312 -19.50 -2.41 7.19
N MET A 313 -18.62 -2.80 6.27
CA MET A 313 -17.34 -3.42 6.59
C MET A 313 -16.38 -2.39 7.13
N SER A 314 -15.67 -2.73 8.20
CA SER A 314 -14.74 -1.82 8.86
C SER A 314 -13.53 -2.57 9.39
N TYR A 315 -12.46 -1.84 9.73
CA TYR A 315 -11.27 -2.43 10.35
C TYR A 315 -11.55 -3.08 11.71
N GLN A 316 -12.63 -2.69 12.39
CA GLN A 316 -13.00 -3.17 13.73
C GLN A 316 -13.88 -4.41 13.70
N ASN A 317 -14.32 -4.91 12.55
CA ASN A 317 -15.14 -6.11 12.47
C ASN A 317 -14.41 -7.25 11.74
N ASP A 318 -14.90 -8.49 11.97
CA ASP A 318 -14.30 -9.71 11.41
C ASP A 318 -14.31 -9.73 9.85
N CYS A 319 -15.01 -8.77 9.24
CA CYS A 319 -15.13 -8.64 7.79
C CYS A 319 -14.02 -7.79 7.15
N ASN A 320 -13.09 -7.29 7.94
CA ASN A 320 -11.98 -6.49 7.44
C ASN A 320 -11.27 -7.19 6.26
N GLY A 321 -10.79 -8.43 6.43
CA GLY A 321 -10.12 -9.17 5.36
C GLY A 321 -10.96 -9.37 4.10
N ALA A 322 -12.28 -9.50 4.22
CA ALA A 322 -13.18 -9.63 3.08
C ALA A 322 -13.30 -8.32 2.27
N SER A 323 -13.10 -7.18 2.90
CA SER A 323 -13.25 -5.87 2.25
C SER A 323 -12.24 -5.63 1.12
N TYR A 324 -11.08 -6.25 1.18
CA TYR A 324 -10.05 -6.18 0.11
C TYR A 324 -10.54 -6.86 -1.17
N ASP A 325 -10.98 -8.11 -1.07
CA ASP A 325 -11.40 -8.90 -2.24
C ASP A 325 -12.75 -8.43 -2.78
N LEU A 326 -13.72 -8.16 -1.89
CA LEU A 326 -15.01 -7.58 -2.27
C LEU A 326 -14.83 -6.18 -2.86
N GLY A 327 -13.98 -5.37 -2.26
CA GLY A 327 -13.66 -4.02 -2.74
C GLY A 327 -13.00 -4.02 -4.12
N THR A 328 -12.04 -4.92 -4.36
CA THR A 328 -11.46 -5.13 -5.70
C THR A 328 -12.55 -5.36 -6.74
N TRP A 329 -13.50 -6.26 -6.47
CA TRP A 329 -14.59 -6.57 -7.39
C TRP A 329 -15.65 -5.48 -7.47
N ALA A 330 -15.80 -4.68 -6.42
CA ALA A 330 -16.65 -3.49 -6.46
C ALA A 330 -16.07 -2.43 -7.41
N HIS A 331 -14.76 -2.20 -7.40
CA HIS A 331 -14.11 -1.31 -8.35
C HIS A 331 -14.15 -1.84 -9.79
N ILE A 332 -13.96 -3.15 -10.00
CA ILE A 332 -14.14 -3.78 -11.32
C ILE A 332 -15.56 -3.54 -11.82
N LEU A 333 -16.60 -3.74 -10.99
CA LEU A 333 -18.00 -3.48 -11.38
C LEU A 333 -18.22 -2.01 -11.73
N LEU A 334 -17.71 -1.07 -10.94
CA LEU A 334 -17.83 0.37 -11.19
C LEU A 334 -17.17 0.77 -12.52
N GLU A 335 -15.93 0.36 -12.75
CA GLU A 335 -15.19 0.73 -13.97
C GLU A 335 -15.65 -0.02 -15.22
N SER A 336 -16.19 -1.23 -15.09
CA SER A 336 -16.74 -1.97 -16.23
C SER A 336 -17.92 -1.27 -16.92
N LYS A 337 -18.58 -0.34 -16.23
CA LYS A 337 -19.70 0.46 -16.74
C LYS A 337 -19.29 1.67 -17.55
N THR A 338 -18.01 1.96 -17.62
CA THR A 338 -17.48 3.12 -18.31
C THR A 338 -16.45 2.71 -19.38
N THR A 339 -16.18 3.62 -20.30
CA THR A 339 -15.07 3.51 -21.25
C THR A 339 -13.85 4.33 -20.82
N MET A 340 -13.91 4.95 -19.65
CA MET A 340 -12.82 5.77 -19.11
C MET A 340 -11.99 4.95 -18.13
N PRO A 341 -10.71 4.72 -18.40
CA PRO A 341 -9.79 4.16 -17.42
C PRO A 341 -9.48 5.17 -16.31
N ASN A 342 -8.86 4.71 -15.25
CA ASN A 342 -8.31 5.56 -14.19
C ASN A 342 -9.32 6.50 -13.51
N LEU A 343 -10.59 6.11 -13.37
CA LEU A 343 -11.60 6.96 -12.74
C LEU A 343 -11.22 7.40 -11.32
N LEU A 344 -10.60 6.50 -10.55
CA LEU A 344 -10.08 6.84 -9.22
C LEU A 344 -9.05 7.96 -9.29
N VAL A 345 -8.07 7.80 -10.16
CA VAL A 345 -6.92 8.71 -10.30
C VAL A 345 -7.34 10.06 -10.89
N ASP A 346 -8.11 10.03 -11.99
CA ASP A 346 -8.37 11.23 -12.80
C ASP A 346 -9.63 12.01 -12.38
N LYS A 347 -10.55 11.37 -11.66
CA LYS A 347 -11.86 11.96 -11.35
C LYS A 347 -12.20 11.98 -9.88
N PHE A 348 -11.95 10.89 -9.15
CA PHE A 348 -12.39 10.76 -7.77
C PHE A 348 -11.47 11.53 -6.80
N TYR A 349 -10.19 11.15 -6.73
CA TYR A 349 -9.26 11.76 -5.77
C TYR A 349 -9.06 13.27 -5.96
N PRO A 350 -8.96 13.81 -7.19
CA PRO A 350 -8.80 15.26 -7.39
C PRO A 350 -9.92 16.14 -6.80
N ILE A 351 -11.09 15.57 -6.55
CA ILE A 351 -12.25 16.33 -6.01
C ILE A 351 -12.62 15.90 -4.58
N LEU A 352 -11.86 14.96 -4.00
CA LEU A 352 -12.22 14.28 -2.75
C LEU A 352 -12.24 15.25 -1.57
N GLU A 353 -11.19 16.01 -1.36
CA GLU A 353 -11.08 16.90 -0.19
C GLU A 353 -12.15 17.99 -0.17
N GLU A 354 -12.44 18.59 -1.33
CA GLU A 354 -13.46 19.64 -1.46
C GLU A 354 -14.90 19.12 -1.22
N ASN A 355 -15.18 17.88 -1.67
CA ASN A 355 -16.55 17.37 -1.75
C ASN A 355 -16.89 16.33 -0.66
N GLY A 356 -15.88 15.69 -0.07
CA GLY A 356 -16.06 14.50 0.75
C GLY A 356 -16.41 13.25 -0.06
N TRP A 357 -16.27 12.08 0.57
CA TRP A 357 -16.35 10.79 -0.11
C TRP A 357 -17.66 10.55 -0.89
N GLU A 358 -18.82 10.73 -0.23
CA GLU A 358 -20.11 10.41 -0.85
C GLU A 358 -20.41 11.27 -2.09
N VAL A 359 -20.10 12.56 -2.02
CA VAL A 359 -20.33 13.49 -3.13
C VAL A 359 -19.34 13.23 -4.26
N ALA A 360 -18.06 12.98 -3.93
CA ALA A 360 -17.05 12.61 -4.91
C ALA A 360 -17.42 11.31 -5.62
N PHE A 361 -17.90 10.29 -4.87
CA PHE A 361 -18.39 9.04 -5.42
C PHE A 361 -19.54 9.25 -6.42
N ASN A 362 -20.57 10.00 -6.01
CA ASN A 362 -21.71 10.27 -6.88
C ASN A 362 -21.30 11.03 -8.15
N LYS A 363 -20.44 12.05 -8.02
CA LYS A 363 -19.94 12.82 -9.18
C LYS A 363 -19.12 11.95 -10.14
N THR A 364 -18.36 11.01 -9.61
CA THR A 364 -17.47 10.14 -10.41
C THR A 364 -18.23 9.02 -11.12
N TYR A 365 -19.14 8.35 -10.41
CA TYR A 365 -19.81 7.14 -10.90
C TYR A 365 -21.26 7.37 -11.32
N GLY A 366 -21.85 8.51 -11.04
CA GLY A 366 -23.22 8.88 -11.43
C GLY A 366 -24.32 8.17 -10.65
N ILE A 367 -23.98 7.47 -9.56
CA ILE A 367 -24.91 6.79 -8.65
C ILE A 367 -24.53 7.07 -7.21
N SER A 368 -25.50 6.96 -6.30
CA SER A 368 -25.19 7.06 -4.88
C SER A 368 -24.54 5.79 -4.33
N PRO A 369 -23.74 5.86 -3.24
CA PRO A 369 -23.20 4.67 -2.58
C PRO A 369 -24.28 3.65 -2.22
N LYS A 370 -25.43 4.09 -1.74
CA LYS A 370 -26.57 3.22 -1.38
C LYS A 370 -27.13 2.43 -2.56
N GLU A 371 -27.28 3.10 -3.71
CA GLU A 371 -27.72 2.43 -4.94
C GLU A 371 -26.70 1.42 -5.40
N PHE A 372 -25.41 1.80 -5.34
CA PHE A 372 -24.32 0.91 -5.68
C PHE A 372 -24.27 -0.33 -4.78
N TYR A 373 -24.45 -0.20 -3.47
CA TYR A 373 -24.45 -1.35 -2.56
C TYR A 373 -25.53 -2.37 -2.91
N SER A 374 -26.73 -1.88 -3.26
CA SER A 374 -27.83 -2.76 -3.70
C SER A 374 -27.52 -3.48 -5.00
N GLU A 375 -26.82 -2.84 -5.91
CA GLU A 375 -26.36 -3.43 -7.16
C GLU A 375 -25.24 -4.44 -6.93
N PHE A 376 -24.26 -4.10 -6.08
CA PHE A 376 -23.16 -4.99 -5.75
C PHE A 376 -23.63 -6.27 -5.05
N ASP A 377 -24.62 -6.18 -4.17
CA ASP A 377 -25.22 -7.37 -3.54
C ASP A 377 -25.90 -8.30 -4.58
N GLN A 378 -26.46 -7.76 -5.64
CA GLN A 378 -26.99 -8.57 -6.75
C GLN A 378 -25.86 -9.17 -7.59
N PHE A 379 -24.82 -8.37 -7.86
CA PHE A 379 -23.66 -8.78 -8.64
C PHE A 379 -22.90 -9.93 -7.99
N ILE A 380 -22.57 -9.85 -6.69
CA ILE A 380 -21.76 -10.87 -6.02
C ILE A 380 -22.43 -12.24 -5.96
N ASN A 381 -23.75 -12.31 -6.12
CA ASN A 381 -24.53 -13.53 -6.19
C ASN A 381 -24.65 -14.14 -7.60
N GLN A 382 -24.12 -13.49 -8.63
CA GLN A 382 -24.11 -14.02 -9.99
C GLN A 382 -23.13 -15.20 -10.14
N SER A 383 -23.18 -15.88 -11.29
CA SER A 383 -22.21 -16.92 -11.61
C SER A 383 -20.80 -16.32 -11.76
N THR A 384 -19.78 -17.07 -11.35
CA THR A 384 -18.38 -16.63 -11.48
C THR A 384 -18.04 -16.34 -12.95
N ASP A 385 -18.53 -17.16 -13.88
CA ASP A 385 -18.26 -16.96 -15.32
C ASP A 385 -18.87 -15.66 -15.87
N ASP A 386 -20.05 -15.24 -15.38
CA ASP A 386 -20.64 -13.96 -15.80
C ASP A 386 -19.88 -12.76 -15.21
N GLN A 387 -19.44 -12.88 -13.97
CA GLN A 387 -18.65 -11.84 -13.31
C GLN A 387 -17.29 -11.67 -14.00
N LEU A 388 -16.62 -12.75 -14.37
CA LEU A 388 -15.32 -12.71 -15.05
C LEU A 388 -15.37 -12.03 -16.42
N LYS A 389 -16.53 -12.00 -17.10
CA LYS A 389 -16.70 -11.26 -18.36
C LYS A 389 -16.44 -9.76 -18.22
N LEU A 390 -16.61 -9.19 -17.02
CA LEU A 390 -16.31 -7.79 -16.78
C LEU A 390 -14.81 -7.46 -16.98
N LEU A 391 -13.94 -8.46 -16.79
CA LEU A 391 -12.51 -8.29 -17.00
C LEU A 391 -12.16 -7.94 -18.44
N ASP A 392 -12.94 -8.40 -19.41
CA ASP A 392 -12.70 -8.04 -20.82
C ASP A 392 -12.82 -6.53 -21.05
N LYS A 393 -13.76 -5.87 -20.31
CA LYS A 393 -13.87 -4.41 -20.34
C LYS A 393 -12.73 -3.70 -19.63
N ILE A 394 -12.25 -4.27 -18.52
CA ILE A 394 -11.07 -3.74 -17.82
C ILE A 394 -9.83 -3.84 -18.71
N PHE A 395 -9.62 -4.98 -19.38
CA PHE A 395 -8.53 -5.15 -20.36
C PHE A 395 -8.59 -4.11 -21.47
N GLU A 396 -9.77 -3.86 -22.03
CA GLU A 396 -9.98 -2.81 -23.04
C GLU A 396 -9.65 -1.42 -22.48
N ASN A 397 -10.19 -1.06 -21.31
CA ASN A 397 -10.02 0.25 -20.71
C ASN A 397 -8.54 0.59 -20.42
N TYR A 398 -7.78 -0.38 -19.92
CA TYR A 398 -6.39 -0.19 -19.54
C TYR A 398 -5.36 -0.66 -20.57
N ASN A 399 -5.81 -1.15 -21.73
CA ASN A 399 -4.93 -1.66 -22.79
C ASN A 399 -4.02 -2.82 -22.31
N LEU A 400 -4.55 -3.70 -21.44
CA LEU A 400 -3.82 -4.84 -20.91
C LEU A 400 -3.75 -5.99 -21.92
N ASN A 401 -2.61 -6.73 -21.96
CA ASN A 401 -2.39 -7.88 -22.84
C ASN A 401 -2.71 -9.23 -22.17
#